data_676d669bd8f1ee72f5273755ea3dc521
#
_entry.id   676d669bd8f1ee72f5273755ea3dc521
#
_cell.length_a   1.000
_cell.length_b   1.000
_cell.length_c   1.000
_cell.angle_alpha   90.00
_cell.angle_beta   90.00
_cell.angle_gamma   90.00
#
_symmetry.space_group_name_H-M   'P 1'
#
loop_
_entity.id
_entity.type
_entity.pdbx_description
1 polymer ?
#
loop_
_entity_poly.entity_id
_entity_poly.type
_entity_poly.pdbx_seq_one_letter_code
_entity_poly.pdbx_strand_id
1 'polypeptide(L)'
;MLPFPQADEVRTDRVAAIAQDEALVRAVLARDRKATAEFVARYADKIYGYLRHRLLPRADLVEDFAQEVFLVAWRSLDQYRGEAPVDNWLLGIARHKVEDHYRAKLREPVDLPEENDLELSFNPPWDELLDRQQLQERTQQVLSSLPEAYSFALLWRYWEKRSTRDIAALTGRTEKAVERLLARARELFKRRWNDEQSPA
;
A
#
# COMPACT_ATOMS: atom_id res chain seq x y z
N MET A 1 8.90 4.89 -31.83
CA MET A 1 8.11 3.65 -31.58
C MET A 1 9.13 2.60 -31.16
N LEU A 2 9.30 2.41 -29.83
CA LEU A 2 10.21 1.41 -29.28
C LEU A 2 9.54 0.04 -29.43
N PRO A 3 10.25 -0.99 -29.89
CA PRO A 3 9.67 -2.33 -30.00
C PRO A 3 9.35 -2.87 -28.60
N PHE A 4 8.18 -3.44 -28.43
CA PHE A 4 7.86 -4.22 -27.23
C PHE A 4 8.83 -5.39 -27.13
N PRO A 5 9.44 -5.66 -25.95
CA PRO A 5 10.30 -6.81 -25.77
C PRO A 5 9.54 -8.08 -26.09
N GLN A 6 10.17 -8.99 -26.81
CA GLN A 6 9.55 -10.25 -27.20
C GLN A 6 9.34 -11.14 -25.97
N ALA A 7 8.28 -11.92 -25.95
CA ALA A 7 7.90 -12.76 -24.80
C ALA A 7 9.03 -13.70 -24.34
N ASP A 8 9.92 -14.11 -25.24
CA ASP A 8 11.09 -14.94 -24.95
C ASP A 8 12.21 -14.18 -24.24
N GLU A 9 12.42 -12.88 -24.53
CA GLU A 9 13.41 -12.04 -23.82
C GLU A 9 12.98 -11.83 -22.36
N VAL A 10 11.71 -11.49 -22.14
CA VAL A 10 11.14 -11.30 -20.79
C VAL A 10 11.22 -12.61 -19.97
N ARG A 11 11.05 -13.74 -20.62
CA ARG A 11 11.14 -15.05 -19.97
C ARG A 11 12.59 -15.40 -19.61
N THR A 12 13.55 -15.11 -20.48
CA THR A 12 14.98 -15.35 -20.25
C THR A 12 15.51 -14.48 -19.13
N ASP A 13 15.16 -13.18 -19.11
CA ASP A 13 15.56 -12.25 -18.06
C ASP A 13 14.99 -12.66 -16.68
N ARG A 14 13.76 -13.15 -16.66
CA ARG A 14 13.13 -13.65 -15.44
C ARG A 14 13.84 -14.89 -14.88
N VAL A 15 14.24 -15.81 -15.73
CA VAL A 15 14.97 -17.03 -15.32
C VAL A 15 16.35 -16.67 -14.79
N ALA A 16 17.06 -15.75 -15.45
CA ALA A 16 18.36 -15.26 -14.98
C ALA A 16 18.27 -14.53 -13.64
N ALA A 17 17.26 -13.71 -13.46
CA ALA A 17 17.01 -13.02 -12.19
C ALA A 17 16.75 -14.00 -11.04
N ILE A 18 15.92 -15.02 -11.26
CA ILE A 18 15.64 -16.06 -10.25
C ILE A 18 16.93 -16.82 -9.88
N ALA A 19 17.78 -17.16 -10.84
CA ALA A 19 19.02 -17.88 -10.57
C ALA A 19 20.02 -17.04 -9.73
N GLN A 20 20.11 -15.73 -10.00
CA GLN A 20 20.91 -14.80 -9.19
C GLN A 20 20.35 -14.65 -7.78
N ASP A 21 19.03 -14.55 -7.64
CA ASP A 21 18.34 -14.46 -6.36
C ASP A 21 18.60 -15.73 -5.52
N GLU A 22 18.53 -16.92 -6.11
CA GLU A 22 18.80 -18.17 -5.41
C GLU A 22 20.22 -18.26 -4.86
N ALA A 23 21.23 -17.78 -5.60
CA ALA A 23 22.62 -17.75 -5.14
C ALA A 23 22.76 -16.81 -3.91
N LEU A 24 22.15 -15.64 -3.99
CA LEU A 24 22.16 -14.67 -2.90
C LEU A 24 21.42 -15.20 -1.67
N VAL A 25 20.23 -15.80 -1.85
CA VAL A 25 19.45 -16.43 -0.77
C VAL A 25 20.27 -17.53 -0.07
N ARG A 26 20.93 -18.40 -0.82
CA ARG A 26 21.79 -19.45 -0.24
C ARG A 26 22.91 -18.87 0.62
N ALA A 27 23.56 -17.80 0.15
CA ALA A 27 24.62 -17.13 0.90
C ALA A 27 24.10 -16.47 2.19
N VAL A 28 22.92 -15.86 2.14
CA VAL A 28 22.26 -15.30 3.34
C VAL A 28 21.90 -16.40 4.34
N LEU A 29 21.35 -17.52 3.88
CA LEU A 29 21.05 -18.68 4.74
C LEU A 29 22.32 -19.28 5.37
N ALA A 30 23.46 -19.22 4.67
CA ALA A 30 24.78 -19.59 5.20
C ALA A 30 25.35 -18.54 6.18
N ARG A 31 24.57 -17.48 6.55
CA ARG A 31 24.95 -16.39 7.46
C ARG A 31 26.13 -15.54 6.97
N ASP A 32 26.30 -15.42 5.65
CA ASP A 32 27.29 -14.50 5.09
C ASP A 32 26.82 -13.06 5.31
N ARG A 33 27.62 -12.28 6.05
CA ARG A 33 27.29 -10.89 6.36
C ARG A 33 27.29 -9.98 5.14
N LYS A 34 28.17 -10.25 4.16
CA LYS A 34 28.22 -9.45 2.93
C LYS A 34 26.99 -9.72 2.07
N ALA A 35 26.62 -10.99 1.92
CA ALA A 35 25.41 -11.39 1.22
C ALA A 35 24.14 -10.81 1.90
N THR A 36 24.10 -10.78 3.24
CA THR A 36 22.98 -10.17 3.98
C THR A 36 22.90 -8.66 3.72
N ALA A 37 24.00 -7.94 3.74
CA ALA A 37 24.03 -6.52 3.41
C ALA A 37 23.65 -6.25 1.95
N GLU A 38 24.13 -7.08 1.02
CA GLU A 38 23.76 -7.01 -0.40
C GLU A 38 22.27 -7.26 -0.60
N PHE A 39 21.71 -8.25 0.09
CA PHE A 39 20.28 -8.55 0.01
C PHE A 39 19.44 -7.33 0.41
N VAL A 40 19.75 -6.70 1.53
CA VAL A 40 19.04 -5.48 1.94
C VAL A 40 19.23 -4.37 0.92
N ALA A 41 20.47 -4.07 0.53
CA ALA A 41 20.77 -2.99 -0.42
C ALA A 41 20.06 -3.18 -1.78
N ARG A 42 19.97 -4.43 -2.25
CA ARG A 42 19.33 -4.76 -3.54
C ARG A 42 17.83 -4.53 -3.55
N TYR A 43 17.14 -4.83 -2.45
CA TYR A 43 15.68 -4.83 -2.42
C TYR A 43 15.06 -3.69 -1.61
N ALA A 44 15.86 -2.96 -0.81
CA ALA A 44 15.36 -1.89 0.06
C ALA A 44 14.56 -0.83 -0.70
N ASP A 45 15.12 -0.27 -1.77
CA ASP A 45 14.47 0.82 -2.51
C ASP A 45 13.09 0.43 -3.05
N LYS A 46 12.96 -0.82 -3.52
CA LYS A 46 11.68 -1.33 -4.03
C LYS A 46 10.64 -1.48 -2.92
N ILE A 47 11.06 -1.99 -1.75
CA ILE A 47 10.19 -2.15 -0.58
C ILE A 47 9.79 -0.79 -0.02
N TYR A 48 10.76 0.14 0.16
CA TYR A 48 10.47 1.51 0.61
C TYR A 48 9.54 2.24 -0.37
N GLY A 49 9.79 2.12 -1.68
CA GLY A 49 8.92 2.70 -2.71
C GLY A 49 7.49 2.18 -2.60
N TYR A 50 7.31 0.86 -2.48
CA TYR A 50 6.00 0.24 -2.29
C TYR A 50 5.31 0.75 -1.03
N LEU A 51 6.00 0.73 0.11
CA LEU A 51 5.44 1.13 1.41
C LEU A 51 5.07 2.61 1.45
N ARG A 52 5.89 3.51 0.89
CA ARG A 52 5.57 4.94 0.79
C ARG A 52 4.23 5.20 0.10
N HIS A 53 3.94 4.47 -0.96
CA HIS A 53 2.66 4.62 -1.66
C HIS A 53 1.50 3.97 -0.91
N ARG A 54 1.75 2.90 -0.16
CA ARG A 54 0.68 2.11 0.47
C ARG A 54 0.34 2.54 1.89
N LEU A 55 1.29 3.12 2.61
CA LEU A 55 1.07 3.61 3.97
C LEU A 55 0.61 5.08 4.03
N LEU A 56 0.35 5.73 2.88
CA LEU A 56 -0.27 7.05 2.91
C LEU A 56 -1.55 7.03 3.76
N PRO A 57 -1.76 8.03 4.62
CA PRO A 57 -0.94 9.22 4.86
C PRO A 57 0.20 9.02 5.88
N ARG A 58 0.39 7.82 6.41
CA ARG A 58 1.31 7.47 7.50
C ARG A 58 2.72 7.18 7.00
N ALA A 59 3.36 8.19 6.37
CA ALA A 59 4.75 8.08 5.91
C ALA A 59 5.76 7.80 7.06
N ASP A 60 5.39 8.16 8.30
CA ASP A 60 6.14 7.88 9.52
C ASP A 60 6.30 6.37 9.80
N LEU A 61 5.37 5.55 9.33
CA LEU A 61 5.41 4.09 9.52
C LEU A 61 6.27 3.35 8.49
N VAL A 62 6.74 4.01 7.44
CA VAL A 62 7.41 3.34 6.30
C VAL A 62 8.68 2.61 6.75
N GLU A 63 9.49 3.23 7.61
CA GLU A 63 10.74 2.63 8.09
C GLU A 63 10.48 1.41 8.97
N ASP A 64 9.57 1.51 9.92
CA ASP A 64 9.20 0.40 10.80
C ASP A 64 8.66 -0.79 10.00
N PHE A 65 7.78 -0.52 9.03
CA PHE A 65 7.24 -1.56 8.16
C PHE A 65 8.30 -2.20 7.27
N ALA A 66 9.25 -1.42 6.75
CA ALA A 66 10.36 -1.96 5.97
C ALA A 66 11.23 -2.89 6.82
N GLN A 67 11.55 -2.50 8.05
CA GLN A 67 12.27 -3.35 9.00
C GLN A 67 11.49 -4.65 9.29
N GLU A 68 10.18 -4.55 9.56
CA GLU A 68 9.34 -5.71 9.80
C GLU A 68 9.28 -6.66 8.59
N VAL A 69 9.21 -6.12 7.36
CA VAL A 69 9.23 -6.92 6.13
C VAL A 69 10.52 -7.72 6.04
N PHE A 70 11.68 -7.10 6.25
CA PHE A 70 12.96 -7.80 6.23
C PHE A 70 13.10 -8.79 7.38
N LEU A 71 12.61 -8.49 8.57
CA LEU A 71 12.61 -9.44 9.71
C LEU A 71 11.75 -10.68 9.41
N VAL A 72 10.57 -10.50 8.81
CA VAL A 72 9.74 -11.63 8.38
C VAL A 72 10.42 -12.41 7.27
N ALA A 73 11.01 -11.71 6.29
CA ALA A 73 11.75 -12.33 5.21
C ALA A 73 12.87 -13.23 5.74
N TRP A 74 13.71 -12.77 6.67
CA TRP A 74 14.78 -13.58 7.26
C TRP A 74 14.27 -14.81 8.02
N ARG A 75 13.12 -14.71 8.69
CA ARG A 75 12.54 -15.84 9.43
C ARG A 75 11.95 -16.91 8.50
N SER A 76 11.58 -16.54 7.27
CA SER A 76 10.94 -17.42 6.30
C SER A 76 11.74 -17.61 5.01
N LEU A 77 13.01 -17.15 4.98
CA LEU A 77 13.86 -17.22 3.79
C LEU A 77 14.17 -18.68 3.36
N ASP A 78 14.20 -19.60 4.33
CA ASP A 78 14.32 -21.04 4.10
C ASP A 78 13.11 -21.64 3.37
N GLN A 79 11.97 -20.96 3.38
CA GLN A 79 10.74 -21.35 2.69
C GLN A 79 10.66 -20.78 1.26
N TYR A 80 11.59 -19.90 0.88
CA TYR A 80 11.63 -19.36 -0.46
C TYR A 80 11.99 -20.46 -1.48
N ARG A 81 11.09 -20.71 -2.43
CA ARG A 81 11.19 -21.84 -3.39
C ARG A 81 11.67 -21.43 -4.79
N GLY A 82 12.00 -20.17 -5.03
CA GLY A 82 12.38 -19.70 -6.37
C GLY A 82 11.22 -19.69 -7.40
N GLU A 83 9.97 -19.82 -6.98
CA GLU A 83 8.80 -19.80 -7.86
C GLU A 83 8.55 -18.40 -8.47
N ALA A 84 9.06 -17.37 -7.82
CA ALA A 84 9.03 -15.98 -8.26
C ALA A 84 10.34 -15.29 -7.86
N PRO A 85 10.73 -14.17 -8.52
CA PRO A 85 11.84 -13.35 -8.09
C PRO A 85 11.68 -12.91 -6.63
N VAL A 86 12.81 -12.78 -5.91
CA VAL A 86 12.83 -12.42 -4.47
C VAL A 86 12.11 -11.10 -4.20
N ASP A 87 12.22 -10.13 -5.08
CA ASP A 87 11.53 -8.85 -4.95
C ASP A 87 10.00 -8.99 -4.92
N ASN A 88 9.43 -9.88 -5.75
CA ASN A 88 8.00 -10.16 -5.75
C ASN A 88 7.56 -10.90 -4.49
N TRP A 89 8.39 -11.80 -3.98
CA TRP A 89 8.16 -12.48 -2.73
C TRP A 89 8.17 -11.51 -1.54
N LEU A 90 9.16 -10.60 -1.48
CA LEU A 90 9.23 -9.54 -0.48
C LEU A 90 8.05 -8.57 -0.57
N LEU A 91 7.62 -8.18 -1.78
CA LEU A 91 6.42 -7.38 -1.98
C LEU A 91 5.16 -8.10 -1.49
N GLY A 92 5.10 -9.43 -1.59
CA GLY A 92 4.03 -10.24 -1.01
C GLY A 92 3.98 -10.08 0.52
N ILE A 93 5.14 -10.17 1.19
CA ILE A 93 5.26 -9.95 2.64
C ILE A 93 4.82 -8.52 3.00
N ALA A 94 5.34 -7.52 2.27
CA ALA A 94 5.00 -6.12 2.50
C ALA A 94 3.49 -5.86 2.34
N ARG A 95 2.89 -6.46 1.30
CA ARG A 95 1.44 -6.36 1.07
C ARG A 95 0.63 -6.91 2.24
N HIS A 96 0.95 -8.11 2.72
CA HIS A 96 0.27 -8.70 3.87
C HIS A 96 0.37 -7.82 5.12
N LYS A 97 1.56 -7.27 5.39
CA LYS A 97 1.78 -6.37 6.53
C LYS A 97 0.90 -5.11 6.44
N VAL A 98 0.87 -4.48 5.28
CA VAL A 98 0.04 -3.28 5.04
C VAL A 98 -1.46 -3.62 5.15
N GLU A 99 -1.89 -4.75 4.59
CA GLU A 99 -3.28 -5.20 4.68
C GLU A 99 -3.71 -5.49 6.12
N ASP A 100 -2.84 -6.11 6.91
CA ASP A 100 -3.11 -6.38 8.32
C ASP A 100 -3.24 -5.10 9.15
N HIS A 101 -2.37 -4.11 8.90
CA HIS A 101 -2.46 -2.79 9.52
C HIS A 101 -3.77 -2.08 9.18
N TYR A 102 -4.15 -2.02 7.92
CA TYR A 102 -5.41 -1.42 7.49
C TYR A 102 -6.62 -2.14 8.08
N ARG A 103 -6.57 -3.48 8.12
CA ARG A 103 -7.61 -4.29 8.71
C ARG A 103 -7.78 -3.99 10.20
N ALA A 104 -6.69 -3.83 10.94
CA ALA A 104 -6.72 -3.47 12.34
C ALA A 104 -7.34 -2.07 12.53
N LYS A 105 -6.88 -1.08 11.77
CA LYS A 105 -7.38 0.31 11.84
C LYS A 105 -8.84 0.45 11.45
N LEU A 106 -9.28 -0.27 10.42
CA LEU A 106 -10.67 -0.23 10.00
C LEU A 106 -11.62 -0.97 10.96
N ARG A 107 -11.09 -1.80 11.88
CA ARG A 107 -11.88 -2.43 12.95
C ARG A 107 -12.05 -1.53 14.18
N GLU A 108 -11.14 -0.58 14.38
CA GLU A 108 -11.26 0.37 15.48
C GLU A 108 -12.59 1.13 15.39
N PRO A 109 -13.27 1.36 16.53
CA PRO A 109 -14.43 2.22 16.57
C PRO A 109 -14.01 3.60 16.09
N VAL A 110 -14.65 4.12 15.05
CA VAL A 110 -14.50 5.52 14.67
C VAL A 110 -15.62 6.26 15.37
N ASP A 111 -15.31 7.24 16.21
CA ASP A 111 -16.30 8.14 16.76
C ASP A 111 -16.96 8.88 15.59
N LEU A 112 -18.16 8.42 15.29
CA LEU A 112 -18.91 8.92 14.15
C LEU A 112 -19.77 10.08 14.66
N PRO A 113 -19.61 11.32 14.17
CA PRO A 113 -20.57 12.36 14.44
C PRO A 113 -21.98 11.90 14.06
N GLU A 114 -22.98 12.30 14.83
CA GLU A 114 -24.37 11.94 14.63
C GLU A 114 -24.86 12.22 13.19
N GLU A 115 -25.80 11.41 12.74
CA GLU A 115 -26.38 11.43 11.40
C GLU A 115 -26.97 12.79 11.04
N ASN A 116 -26.25 13.56 10.23
CA ASN A 116 -26.89 14.53 9.35
C ASN A 116 -26.89 13.93 7.93
N ASP A 117 -28.02 14.05 7.25
CA ASP A 117 -28.27 13.54 5.91
C ASP A 117 -27.08 13.81 4.98
N LEU A 118 -26.34 12.76 4.71
CA LEU A 118 -25.17 12.81 3.84
C LEU A 118 -25.65 12.70 2.39
N GLU A 119 -25.61 13.80 1.66
CA GLU A 119 -25.78 13.76 0.22
C GLU A 119 -24.70 12.85 -0.40
N LEU A 120 -25.14 11.70 -0.93
CA LEU A 120 -24.29 10.64 -1.48
C LEU A 120 -23.64 10.98 -2.85
N SER A 121 -23.82 12.22 -3.35
CA SER A 121 -23.55 12.55 -4.76
C SER A 121 -22.15 13.08 -5.08
N PHE A 122 -21.22 13.17 -4.12
CA PHE A 122 -19.87 13.64 -4.41
C PHE A 122 -18.96 12.47 -4.79
N ASN A 123 -18.58 12.41 -6.06
CA ASN A 123 -17.55 11.54 -6.58
C ASN A 123 -16.38 12.42 -7.07
N PRO A 124 -15.37 12.69 -6.24
CA PRO A 124 -14.21 13.46 -6.69
C PRO A 124 -13.54 12.73 -7.86
N PRO A 125 -12.88 13.47 -8.76
CA PRO A 125 -12.15 12.88 -9.88
C PRO A 125 -10.85 12.23 -9.38
N TRP A 126 -11.00 11.13 -8.64
CA TRP A 126 -9.88 10.43 -8.00
C TRP A 126 -8.78 10.02 -8.98
N ASP A 127 -9.16 9.66 -10.21
CA ASP A 127 -8.21 9.27 -11.25
C ASP A 127 -7.41 10.48 -11.76
N GLU A 128 -8.02 11.69 -11.84
CA GLU A 128 -7.34 12.94 -12.23
C GLU A 128 -6.48 13.52 -11.09
N LEU A 129 -6.89 13.33 -9.83
CA LEU A 129 -6.16 13.81 -8.65
C LEU A 129 -4.81 13.12 -8.46
N LEU A 130 -4.63 11.93 -9.01
CA LEU A 130 -3.42 11.12 -8.82
C LEU A 130 -2.37 11.33 -9.91
N ASP A 131 -2.72 11.94 -11.05
CA ASP A 131 -1.82 12.05 -12.21
C ASP A 131 -0.95 13.32 -12.25
N ARG A 132 -1.21 14.32 -11.41
CA ARG A 132 -0.44 15.57 -11.36
C ARG A 132 0.26 15.74 -10.02
N GLN A 133 1.56 16.02 -10.03
CA GLN A 133 2.38 16.09 -8.83
C GLN A 133 1.81 17.03 -7.76
N GLN A 134 1.36 18.22 -8.11
CA GLN A 134 0.73 19.18 -7.18
C GLN A 134 -0.58 18.64 -6.58
N LEU A 135 -1.37 17.93 -7.38
CA LEU A 135 -2.61 17.30 -6.94
C LEU A 135 -2.32 16.10 -6.03
N GLN A 136 -1.24 15.36 -6.28
CA GLN A 136 -0.81 14.27 -5.42
C GLN A 136 -0.39 14.79 -4.04
N GLU A 137 0.44 15.82 -3.99
CA GLU A 137 0.90 16.43 -2.73
C GLU A 137 -0.28 16.95 -1.90
N ARG A 138 -1.21 17.64 -2.53
CA ARG A 138 -2.42 18.15 -1.88
C ARG A 138 -3.34 17.01 -1.41
N THR A 139 -3.58 16.00 -2.25
CA THR A 139 -4.37 14.82 -1.88
C THR A 139 -3.77 14.14 -0.66
N GLN A 140 -2.44 14.03 -0.62
CA GLN A 140 -1.71 13.45 0.50
C GLN A 140 -1.86 14.28 1.79
N GLN A 141 -1.79 15.62 1.69
CA GLN A 141 -2.00 16.53 2.81
C GLN A 141 -3.42 16.38 3.39
N VAL A 142 -4.44 16.42 2.52
CA VAL A 142 -5.83 16.23 2.94
C VAL A 142 -6.03 14.86 3.58
N LEU A 143 -5.55 13.78 2.96
CA LEU A 143 -5.62 12.44 3.56
C LEU A 143 -4.94 12.38 4.94
N SER A 144 -3.81 13.09 5.12
CA SER A 144 -3.09 13.14 6.40
C SER A 144 -3.87 13.87 7.49
N SER A 145 -4.78 14.76 7.12
CA SER A 145 -5.63 15.51 8.06
C SER A 145 -6.88 14.74 8.49
N LEU A 146 -7.18 13.60 7.85
CA LEU A 146 -8.34 12.78 8.18
C LEU A 146 -8.02 11.78 9.30
N PRO A 147 -9.04 11.29 10.02
CA PRO A 147 -8.90 10.10 10.83
C PRO A 147 -8.37 8.93 9.99
N GLU A 148 -7.44 8.16 10.55
CA GLU A 148 -6.69 7.11 9.84
C GLU A 148 -7.63 6.09 9.15
N ALA A 149 -8.70 5.68 9.84
CA ALA A 149 -9.69 4.77 9.26
C ALA A 149 -10.40 5.34 8.01
N TYR A 150 -10.61 6.66 7.94
CA TYR A 150 -11.21 7.30 6.77
C TYR A 150 -10.23 7.34 5.61
N SER A 151 -8.97 7.70 5.87
CA SER A 151 -7.93 7.72 4.84
C SER A 151 -7.74 6.33 4.23
N PHE A 152 -7.66 5.29 5.06
CA PHE A 152 -7.50 3.91 4.58
C PHE A 152 -8.72 3.38 3.81
N ALA A 153 -9.93 3.73 4.25
CA ALA A 153 -11.13 3.36 3.50
C ALA A 153 -11.14 3.99 2.10
N LEU A 154 -10.75 5.26 1.99
CA LEU A 154 -10.62 5.95 0.70
C LEU A 154 -9.52 5.34 -0.16
N LEU A 155 -8.34 5.06 0.38
CA LEU A 155 -7.25 4.42 -0.34
C LEU A 155 -7.65 3.04 -0.86
N TRP A 156 -8.27 2.20 -0.03
CA TRP A 156 -8.72 0.90 -0.48
C TRP A 156 -9.79 0.97 -1.57
N ARG A 157 -10.73 1.91 -1.45
CA ARG A 157 -11.82 2.05 -2.42
C ARG A 157 -11.33 2.61 -3.76
N TYR A 158 -10.55 3.68 -3.72
CA TYR A 158 -10.23 4.47 -4.92
C TYR A 158 -8.85 4.15 -5.49
N TRP A 159 -7.85 3.92 -4.67
CA TRP A 159 -6.51 3.57 -5.14
C TRP A 159 -6.38 2.08 -5.48
N GLU A 160 -6.81 1.21 -4.56
CA GLU A 160 -6.75 -0.24 -4.78
C GLU A 160 -7.96 -0.78 -5.53
N LYS A 161 -8.95 0.07 -5.85
CA LYS A 161 -10.16 -0.28 -6.59
C LYS A 161 -10.96 -1.44 -5.94
N ARG A 162 -10.85 -1.61 -4.61
CA ARG A 162 -11.58 -2.65 -3.87
C ARG A 162 -13.07 -2.33 -3.83
N SER A 163 -13.91 -3.36 -3.96
CA SER A 163 -15.35 -3.21 -3.76
C SER A 163 -15.70 -3.02 -2.27
N THR A 164 -16.86 -2.44 -1.98
CA THR A 164 -17.38 -2.34 -0.60
C THR A 164 -17.51 -3.71 0.04
N ARG A 165 -17.86 -4.73 -0.73
CA ARG A 165 -17.96 -6.13 -0.32
C ARG A 165 -16.59 -6.69 0.11
N ASP A 166 -15.53 -6.42 -0.67
CA ASP A 166 -14.18 -6.88 -0.34
C ASP A 166 -13.67 -6.22 0.94
N ILE A 167 -13.90 -4.90 1.08
CA ILE A 167 -13.56 -4.16 2.29
C ILE A 167 -14.32 -4.70 3.50
N ALA A 168 -15.60 -4.98 3.35
CA ALA A 168 -16.43 -5.57 4.39
C ALA A 168 -15.90 -6.95 4.83
N ALA A 169 -15.60 -7.83 3.87
CA ALA A 169 -15.04 -9.16 4.13
C ALA A 169 -13.69 -9.08 4.86
N LEU A 170 -12.80 -8.18 4.44
CA LEU A 170 -11.47 -8.01 5.04
C LEU A 170 -11.52 -7.43 6.45
N THR A 171 -12.48 -6.54 6.72
CA THR A 171 -12.57 -5.83 8.02
C THR A 171 -13.51 -6.50 9.02
N GLY A 172 -14.32 -7.48 8.58
CA GLY A 172 -15.37 -8.08 9.39
C GLY A 172 -16.57 -7.15 9.63
N ARG A 173 -16.70 -6.08 8.83
CA ARG A 173 -17.84 -5.14 8.87
C ARG A 173 -18.94 -5.59 7.90
N THR A 174 -20.14 -5.05 8.07
CA THR A 174 -21.19 -5.20 7.06
C THR A 174 -20.94 -4.26 5.88
N GLU A 175 -21.38 -4.59 4.68
CA GLU A 175 -21.28 -3.72 3.50
C GLU A 175 -21.89 -2.34 3.77
N LYS A 176 -23.06 -2.31 4.44
CA LYS A 176 -23.72 -1.06 4.83
C LYS A 176 -22.87 -0.19 5.79
N ALA A 177 -22.13 -0.83 6.70
CA ALA A 177 -21.20 -0.10 7.58
C ALA A 177 -20.01 0.48 6.81
N VAL A 178 -19.49 -0.24 5.81
CA VAL A 178 -18.44 0.25 4.92
C VAL A 178 -18.93 1.40 4.05
N GLU A 179 -20.13 1.32 3.50
CA GLU A 179 -20.75 2.39 2.72
C GLU A 179 -20.88 3.68 3.53
N ARG A 180 -21.37 3.57 4.77
CA ARG A 180 -21.45 4.73 5.68
C ARG A 180 -20.08 5.31 6.01
N LEU A 181 -19.10 4.44 6.27
CA LEU A 181 -17.71 4.87 6.52
C LEU A 181 -17.16 5.65 5.32
N LEU A 182 -17.33 5.11 4.11
CA LEU A 182 -16.89 5.75 2.87
C LEU A 182 -17.62 7.07 2.60
N ALA A 183 -18.92 7.12 2.87
CA ALA A 183 -19.72 8.35 2.69
C ALA A 183 -19.18 9.48 3.59
N ARG A 184 -18.94 9.19 4.87
CA ARG A 184 -18.37 10.16 5.83
C ARG A 184 -16.93 10.54 5.50
N ALA A 185 -16.12 9.57 5.11
CA ALA A 185 -14.74 9.82 4.69
C ALA A 185 -14.69 10.77 3.48
N ARG A 186 -15.57 10.58 2.48
CA ARG A 186 -15.70 11.48 1.33
C ARG A 186 -16.12 12.88 1.72
N GLU A 187 -17.12 12.99 2.59
CA GLU A 187 -17.63 14.29 3.04
C GLU A 187 -16.53 15.07 3.79
N LEU A 188 -15.83 14.42 4.71
CA LEU A 188 -14.75 15.05 5.44
C LEU A 188 -13.58 15.42 4.53
N PHE A 189 -13.24 14.56 3.55
CA PHE A 189 -12.24 14.85 2.53
C PHE A 189 -12.63 16.10 1.74
N LYS A 190 -13.87 16.19 1.27
CA LYS A 190 -14.39 17.35 0.52
C LYS A 190 -14.28 18.64 1.33
N ARG A 191 -14.67 18.62 2.60
CA ARG A 191 -14.56 19.78 3.48
C ARG A 191 -13.11 20.24 3.59
N ARG A 192 -12.19 19.35 3.95
CA ARG A 192 -10.77 19.67 4.08
C ARG A 192 -10.15 20.16 2.78
N TRP A 193 -10.55 19.56 1.66
CA TRP A 193 -10.14 19.97 0.33
C TRP A 193 -10.56 21.40 -0.01
N ASN A 194 -11.77 21.80 0.36
CA ASN A 194 -12.30 23.12 0.11
C ASN A 194 -11.73 24.17 1.08
N ASP A 195 -11.55 23.80 2.34
CA ASP A 195 -10.98 24.69 3.36
C ASP A 195 -9.57 25.17 2.99
N GLU A 196 -8.76 24.30 2.36
CA GLU A 196 -7.43 24.67 1.85
C GLU A 196 -7.48 25.61 0.63
N GLN A 197 -8.64 25.81 -0.01
CA GLN A 197 -8.81 26.73 -1.12
C GLN A 197 -9.22 28.15 -0.71
N SER A 198 -9.62 28.34 0.55
CA SER A 198 -9.99 29.65 1.08
C SER A 198 -8.84 30.18 1.94
N PRO A 199 -7.89 30.95 1.37
CA PRO A 199 -6.96 31.71 2.21
C PRO A 199 -7.77 32.76 2.96
N ALA A 200 -7.52 32.88 4.26
CA ALA A 200 -8.08 33.92 5.12
C ALA A 200 -7.64 35.32 4.67
#